data_2ec531f7f27f4d2936e9bda2f7660dcd
#
_entry.id   2ec531f7f27f4d2936e9bda2f7660dcd
#
_cell.length_a   1.000
_cell.length_b   1.000
_cell.length_c   1.000
_cell.angle_alpha   90.00
_cell.angle_beta   90.00
_cell.angle_gamma   90.00
#
_symmetry.space_group_name_H-M   'P 1'
#
loop_
_entity.id
_entity.type
_entity.pdbx_description
1 polymer ?
#
loop_
_entity_poly.entity_id
_entity_poly.type
_entity_poly.pdbx_seq_one_letter_code
_entity_poly.pdbx_strand_id
1 'polypeptide(L)'
;GQDDIQWYTATKNPDGSYSVRIELKKHNYDTGAYHIHLYGESYVKPEFTGLAGITAQVDADKLPSEEEQKPFFSVENINQEQGTYTVKVSETSKSKPIQSVRVPIWSTSNQSNIKWYTATNNGDGTFTATFDIRNHQVLSGTYTNHIYVKYKDGSEHSYATDSVAMSAEKIKTKVSVAKRSTYLYEVTVTDAYGDGKISLPTWSEVNGQDDIQWYTATKNPDGSY
;
A
#
# COMPACT_ATOMS: atom_id res chain seq x y z
N GLY A 1 3.89 -0.25 31.84
CA GLY A 1 4.43 -1.57 31.63
C GLY A 1 5.75 -1.52 30.87
N GLN A 2 6.20 -2.66 30.41
CA GLN A 2 7.41 -2.80 29.60
C GLN A 2 7.03 -3.23 28.18
N ASP A 3 5.97 -2.65 27.66
CA ASP A 3 5.33 -2.96 26.39
C ASP A 3 6.05 -2.34 25.19
N ASP A 4 6.93 -1.36 25.41
CA ASP A 4 7.74 -0.66 24.41
C ASP A 4 9.24 -1.03 24.44
N ILE A 5 9.61 -2.10 25.14
CA ILE A 5 11.02 -2.54 25.20
C ILE A 5 11.58 -2.79 23.78
N GLN A 6 12.70 -2.13 23.50
CA GLN A 6 13.49 -2.36 22.28
C GLN A 6 14.90 -2.84 22.65
N TRP A 7 15.35 -3.86 21.94
CA TRP A 7 16.72 -4.39 22.08
C TRP A 7 17.61 -3.79 20.99
N TYR A 8 18.71 -3.17 21.41
CA TYR A 8 19.70 -2.59 20.53
C TYR A 8 21.03 -3.32 20.69
N THR A 9 21.71 -3.61 19.56
CA THR A 9 23.06 -4.15 19.58
C THR A 9 24.07 -3.02 19.49
N ALA A 10 24.95 -2.91 20.47
CA ALA A 10 26.02 -1.91 20.48
C ALA A 10 27.14 -2.29 19.50
N THR A 11 27.71 -1.27 18.84
CA THR A 11 28.86 -1.41 17.95
C THR A 11 30.16 -1.11 18.72
N LYS A 12 31.17 -1.97 18.59
CA LYS A 12 32.49 -1.73 19.16
C LYS A 12 33.23 -0.66 18.38
N ASN A 13 33.72 0.34 19.05
CA ASN A 13 34.52 1.43 18.50
C ASN A 13 36.01 1.07 18.44
N PRO A 14 36.83 1.76 17.62
CA PRO A 14 38.28 1.53 17.54
C PRO A 14 39.04 1.73 18.87
N ASP A 15 38.54 2.57 19.77
CA ASP A 15 39.08 2.84 21.08
C ASP A 15 38.73 1.77 22.13
N GLY A 16 37.96 0.73 21.74
CA GLY A 16 37.50 -0.36 22.60
C GLY A 16 36.20 -0.08 23.34
N SER A 17 35.64 1.11 23.26
CA SER A 17 34.32 1.43 23.79
C SER A 17 33.20 0.84 22.92
N TYR A 18 31.98 0.87 23.41
CA TYR A 18 30.79 0.45 22.68
C TYR A 18 29.79 1.59 22.61
N SER A 19 29.14 1.77 21.48
CA SER A 19 28.10 2.79 21.28
C SER A 19 26.86 2.21 20.62
N VAL A 20 25.72 2.78 20.98
CA VAL A 20 24.42 2.50 20.37
C VAL A 20 23.64 3.80 20.24
N ARG A 21 22.86 3.92 19.17
CA ARG A 21 21.93 5.04 19.00
C ARG A 21 20.53 4.55 19.35
N ILE A 22 19.86 5.27 20.25
CA ILE A 22 18.47 5.02 20.62
C ILE A 22 17.61 6.00 19.86
N GLU A 23 16.71 5.47 19.03
CA GLU A 23 15.82 6.27 18.22
C GLU A 23 14.48 6.40 18.91
N LEU A 24 14.11 7.60 19.35
CA LEU A 24 12.85 7.87 20.04
C LEU A 24 11.61 7.50 19.22
N LYS A 25 11.73 7.52 17.89
CA LYS A 25 10.70 7.01 16.97
C LYS A 25 10.27 5.56 17.29
N LYS A 26 11.22 4.70 17.68
CA LYS A 26 10.94 3.30 18.02
C LYS A 26 10.24 3.14 19.37
N HIS A 27 10.21 4.21 20.14
CA HIS A 27 9.51 4.35 21.42
C HIS A 27 8.34 5.33 21.31
N ASN A 28 7.73 5.43 20.14
CA ASN A 28 6.53 6.25 19.84
C ASN A 28 6.68 7.75 20.19
N TYR A 29 7.90 8.25 20.37
CA TYR A 29 8.21 9.59 20.88
C TYR A 29 7.65 9.86 22.28
N ASP A 30 7.53 8.83 23.11
CA ASP A 30 7.11 9.01 24.50
C ASP A 30 8.06 9.94 25.26
N THR A 31 7.52 10.71 26.19
CA THR A 31 8.29 11.62 27.03
C THR A 31 8.55 11.03 28.41
N GLY A 32 9.51 11.59 29.13
CA GLY A 32 9.83 11.17 30.49
C GLY A 32 11.10 10.35 30.60
N ALA A 33 11.15 9.46 31.55
CA ALA A 33 12.34 8.69 31.91
C ALA A 33 12.49 7.46 31.01
N TYR A 34 13.58 7.38 30.26
CA TYR A 34 13.99 6.20 29.49
C TYR A 34 14.98 5.37 30.31
N HIS A 35 14.58 4.18 30.70
CA HIS A 35 15.42 3.24 31.40
C HIS A 35 16.24 2.40 30.42
N ILE A 36 17.54 2.52 30.47
CA ILE A 36 18.47 1.86 29.57
C ILE A 36 19.26 0.84 30.36
N HIS A 37 19.05 -0.44 30.07
CA HIS A 37 19.78 -1.53 30.72
C HIS A 37 20.82 -2.11 29.77
N LEU A 38 22.04 -2.30 30.28
CA LEU A 38 23.13 -2.93 29.53
C LEU A 38 23.19 -4.41 29.88
N TYR A 39 23.16 -5.26 28.89
CA TYR A 39 23.42 -6.70 28.99
C TYR A 39 24.65 -7.05 28.18
N GLY A 40 25.46 -7.96 28.69
CA GLY A 40 26.68 -8.39 28.05
C GLY A 40 27.52 -9.30 28.90
N GLU A 41 28.75 -9.54 28.44
CA GLU A 41 29.79 -10.25 29.15
C GLU A 41 30.86 -9.26 29.62
N SER A 42 31.50 -9.53 30.75
CA SER A 42 32.60 -8.72 31.28
C SER A 42 33.68 -9.61 31.87
N TYR A 43 34.83 -9.03 32.19
CA TYR A 43 35.92 -9.77 32.86
C TYR A 43 35.54 -10.42 34.19
N VAL A 44 34.57 -9.84 34.91
CA VAL A 44 34.08 -10.35 36.20
C VAL A 44 32.79 -11.15 36.08
N LYS A 45 32.09 -11.04 34.96
CA LYS A 45 30.87 -11.78 34.62
C LYS A 45 30.97 -12.27 33.18
N PRO A 46 31.55 -13.45 32.97
CA PRO A 46 31.77 -13.99 31.62
C PRO A 46 30.47 -14.49 30.96
N GLU A 47 29.39 -14.60 31.72
CA GLU A 47 28.08 -14.99 31.19
C GLU A 47 27.30 -13.76 30.75
N PHE A 48 26.50 -13.90 29.68
CA PHE A 48 25.63 -12.85 29.26
C PHE A 48 24.60 -12.48 30.31
N THR A 49 24.74 -11.33 30.93
CA THR A 49 23.94 -10.88 32.09
C THR A 49 23.77 -9.36 32.12
N GLY A 50 22.91 -8.87 33.00
CA GLY A 50 22.76 -7.45 33.25
C GLY A 50 24.02 -6.86 33.92
N LEU A 51 24.65 -5.89 33.31
CA LEU A 51 25.89 -5.26 33.73
C LEU A 51 25.64 -3.90 34.38
N ALA A 52 24.73 -3.09 33.87
CA ALA A 52 24.47 -1.73 34.34
C ALA A 52 23.07 -1.26 33.90
N GLY A 53 22.61 -0.16 34.51
CA GLY A 53 21.43 0.57 34.06
C GLY A 53 21.63 2.07 34.26
N ILE A 54 21.11 2.85 33.32
CA ILE A 54 21.04 4.31 33.43
C ILE A 54 19.65 4.80 33.02
N THR A 55 19.35 6.06 33.31
CA THR A 55 18.11 6.72 32.90
C THR A 55 18.44 7.97 32.13
N ALA A 56 17.80 8.15 30.97
CA ALA A 56 17.83 9.38 30.21
C ALA A 56 16.46 10.06 30.28
N GLN A 57 16.43 11.38 30.37
CA GLN A 57 15.18 12.15 30.35
C GLN A 57 14.91 12.70 28.98
N VAL A 58 13.70 12.51 28.48
CA VAL A 58 13.20 13.06 27.20
C VAL A 58 12.12 14.11 27.48
N ASP A 59 12.38 15.34 27.06
CA ASP A 59 11.48 16.48 27.23
C ASP A 59 10.59 16.65 25.99
N ALA A 60 9.32 17.03 26.21
CA ALA A 60 8.33 17.17 25.15
C ALA A 60 8.70 18.24 24.11
N ASP A 61 9.36 19.33 24.54
CA ASP A 61 9.79 20.43 23.68
C ASP A 61 10.94 20.05 22.71
N LYS A 62 11.53 18.86 22.89
CA LYS A 62 12.58 18.31 22.01
C LYS A 62 12.04 17.32 20.98
N LEU A 63 10.77 16.98 21.05
CA LEU A 63 10.16 16.06 20.12
C LEU A 63 9.72 16.78 18.83
N PRO A 64 9.62 16.04 17.70
CA PRO A 64 8.99 16.59 16.51
C PRO A 64 7.54 17.03 16.78
N SER A 65 7.11 18.14 16.18
CA SER A 65 5.70 18.56 16.23
C SER A 65 4.78 17.53 15.59
N GLU A 66 3.46 17.59 15.87
CA GLU A 66 2.48 16.68 15.26
C GLU A 66 2.52 16.72 13.71
N GLU A 67 2.73 17.90 13.11
CA GLU A 67 2.87 18.04 11.65
C GLU A 67 4.14 17.36 11.14
N GLU A 68 5.26 17.47 11.86
CA GLU A 68 6.50 16.79 11.49
C GLU A 68 6.45 15.28 11.66
N GLN A 69 5.57 14.79 12.54
CA GLN A 69 5.31 13.35 12.75
C GLN A 69 4.38 12.76 11.69
N LYS A 70 3.78 13.57 10.85
CA LYS A 70 2.90 13.14 9.78
C LYS A 70 3.66 12.32 8.72
N PRO A 71 3.13 11.17 8.28
CA PRO A 71 3.67 10.44 7.15
C PRO A 71 3.55 11.24 5.86
N PHE A 72 4.35 10.90 4.87
CA PHE A 72 4.23 11.43 3.52
C PHE A 72 3.19 10.63 2.73
N PHE A 73 2.37 11.33 1.95
CA PHE A 73 1.32 10.74 1.12
C PHE A 73 1.54 11.10 -0.34
N SER A 74 1.34 10.15 -1.23
CA SER A 74 1.37 10.38 -2.68
C SER A 74 0.33 9.53 -3.39
N VAL A 75 -0.10 10.00 -4.56
CA VAL A 75 -0.86 9.21 -5.52
C VAL A 75 0.04 8.96 -6.72
N GLU A 76 0.26 7.70 -7.06
CA GLU A 76 1.23 7.26 -8.04
C GLU A 76 0.59 6.31 -9.07
N ASN A 77 1.29 6.05 -10.18
CA ASN A 77 0.92 5.04 -11.17
C ASN A 77 -0.50 5.21 -11.72
N ILE A 78 -0.93 6.46 -11.95
CA ILE A 78 -2.25 6.72 -12.53
C ILE A 78 -2.29 6.17 -13.96
N ASN A 79 -3.12 5.16 -14.18
CA ASN A 79 -3.28 4.50 -15.47
C ASN A 79 -4.76 4.52 -15.89
N GLN A 80 -5.09 5.46 -16.76
CA GLN A 80 -6.45 5.65 -17.27
C GLN A 80 -6.93 4.46 -18.12
N GLU A 81 -6.02 3.83 -18.86
CA GLU A 81 -6.35 2.71 -19.76
C GLU A 81 -6.63 1.41 -18.99
N GLN A 82 -6.03 1.29 -17.80
CA GLN A 82 -6.31 0.18 -16.88
C GLN A 82 -7.36 0.53 -15.85
N GLY A 83 -7.68 1.81 -15.67
CA GLY A 83 -8.62 2.27 -14.67
C GLY A 83 -8.07 2.14 -13.23
N THR A 84 -6.76 2.27 -13.03
CA THR A 84 -6.09 2.04 -11.75
C THR A 84 -5.17 3.19 -11.35
N TYR A 85 -4.90 3.32 -10.05
CA TYR A 85 -3.82 4.11 -9.48
C TYR A 85 -3.42 3.56 -8.10
N THR A 86 -2.32 4.05 -7.56
CA THR A 86 -1.82 3.64 -6.25
C THR A 86 -1.82 4.82 -5.29
N VAL A 87 -2.40 4.64 -4.11
CA VAL A 87 -2.20 5.53 -2.97
C VAL A 87 -1.07 4.96 -2.13
N LYS A 88 -0.05 5.77 -1.89
CA LYS A 88 1.13 5.38 -1.11
C LYS A 88 1.27 6.24 0.12
N VAL A 89 1.56 5.59 1.23
CA VAL A 89 1.89 6.21 2.52
C VAL A 89 3.31 5.81 2.88
N SER A 90 4.16 6.79 3.20
CA SER A 90 5.55 6.54 3.54
C SER A 90 5.88 7.08 4.92
N GLU A 91 6.46 6.27 5.77
CA GLU A 91 7.06 6.75 7.00
C GLU A 91 8.21 7.73 6.67
N THR A 92 8.30 8.79 7.43
CA THR A 92 9.44 9.74 7.39
C THR A 92 10.41 9.44 8.53
N SER A 93 11.54 10.12 8.54
CA SER A 93 12.48 10.02 9.66
C SER A 93 11.88 10.51 11.00
N LYS A 94 10.84 11.35 10.95
CA LYS A 94 10.16 11.94 12.10
C LYS A 94 8.76 11.37 12.36
N SER A 95 8.14 10.67 11.41
CA SER A 95 6.79 10.12 11.62
C SER A 95 6.80 9.00 12.65
N LYS A 96 5.69 8.87 13.39
CA LYS A 96 5.48 7.71 14.26
C LYS A 96 5.49 6.40 13.45
N PRO A 97 5.92 5.28 14.05
CA PRO A 97 5.87 3.98 13.39
C PRO A 97 4.43 3.57 13.08
N ILE A 98 4.19 3.19 11.83
CA ILE A 98 2.85 2.82 11.35
C ILE A 98 2.61 1.32 11.60
N GLN A 99 1.44 1.00 12.15
CA GLN A 99 0.97 -0.38 12.29
C GLN A 99 0.21 -0.83 11.04
N SER A 100 -0.74 -0.02 10.57
CA SER A 100 -1.56 -0.33 9.41
C SER A 100 -2.14 0.93 8.79
N VAL A 101 -2.53 0.82 7.51
CA VAL A 101 -3.16 1.91 6.76
C VAL A 101 -4.42 1.40 6.07
N ARG A 102 -5.51 2.17 6.13
CA ARG A 102 -6.75 1.94 5.39
C ARG A 102 -7.08 3.17 4.57
N VAL A 103 -7.53 2.95 3.35
CA VAL A 103 -7.82 4.03 2.39
C VAL A 103 -9.25 3.90 1.88
N PRO A 104 -10.21 4.67 2.41
CA PRO A 104 -11.53 4.80 1.81
C PRO A 104 -11.47 5.70 0.59
N ILE A 105 -12.06 5.24 -0.51
CA ILE A 105 -12.08 5.93 -1.80
C ILE A 105 -13.50 5.97 -2.33
N TRP A 106 -13.94 7.12 -2.85
CA TRP A 106 -15.27 7.32 -3.44
C TRP A 106 -15.27 8.47 -4.45
N SER A 107 -16.27 8.52 -5.32
CA SER A 107 -16.48 9.63 -6.28
C SER A 107 -17.86 10.28 -6.18
N THR A 108 -18.82 9.67 -5.48
CA THR A 108 -20.17 10.22 -5.32
C THR A 108 -20.26 11.13 -4.09
N SER A 109 -21.00 12.22 -4.18
CA SER A 109 -21.16 13.20 -3.09
C SER A 109 -21.74 12.60 -1.80
N ASN A 110 -22.60 11.59 -1.93
CA ASN A 110 -23.20 10.87 -0.82
C ASN A 110 -22.38 9.62 -0.39
N GLN A 111 -21.18 9.43 -0.95
CA GLN A 111 -20.30 8.30 -0.67
C GLN A 111 -20.92 6.90 -0.97
N SER A 112 -21.98 6.83 -1.81
CA SER A 112 -22.67 5.56 -2.10
C SER A 112 -21.78 4.49 -2.76
N ASN A 113 -20.70 4.91 -3.41
CA ASN A 113 -19.72 4.00 -4.02
C ASN A 113 -18.41 3.89 -3.24
N ILE A 114 -18.42 4.23 -1.94
CA ILE A 114 -17.21 4.13 -1.11
C ILE A 114 -16.72 2.69 -1.00
N LYS A 115 -15.42 2.51 -1.16
CA LYS A 115 -14.72 1.26 -0.88
C LYS A 115 -13.53 1.52 0.03
N TRP A 116 -13.34 0.62 0.98
CA TRP A 116 -12.22 0.64 1.90
C TRP A 116 -11.14 -0.33 1.42
N TYR A 117 -9.97 0.20 1.15
CA TYR A 117 -8.78 -0.57 0.78
C TYR A 117 -7.88 -0.70 2.00
N THR A 118 -7.46 -1.93 2.32
CA THR A 118 -6.38 -2.17 3.27
C THR A 118 -5.06 -2.09 2.52
N ALA A 119 -4.18 -1.17 2.93
CA ALA A 119 -2.89 -1.04 2.28
C ALA A 119 -1.96 -2.20 2.64
N THR A 120 -1.19 -2.65 1.67
CA THR A 120 -0.12 -3.63 1.85
C THR A 120 1.09 -2.95 2.50
N ASN A 121 1.60 -3.52 3.59
CA ASN A 121 2.88 -3.12 4.16
C ASN A 121 4.01 -3.73 3.32
N ASN A 122 4.85 -2.87 2.74
CA ASN A 122 5.95 -3.30 1.86
C ASN A 122 7.22 -3.70 2.62
N GLY A 123 7.25 -3.51 3.95
CA GLY A 123 8.39 -3.88 4.81
C GLY A 123 9.52 -2.84 4.86
N ASP A 124 9.45 -1.78 4.07
CA ASP A 124 10.44 -0.69 3.95
C ASP A 124 9.95 0.64 4.57
N GLY A 125 8.91 0.60 5.38
CA GLY A 125 8.25 1.80 5.94
C GLY A 125 7.23 2.42 4.99
N THR A 126 6.91 1.77 3.87
CA THR A 126 5.86 2.20 2.94
C THR A 126 4.65 1.28 2.95
N PHE A 127 3.49 1.85 2.65
CA PHE A 127 2.20 1.15 2.56
C PHE A 127 1.51 1.57 1.27
N THR A 128 1.01 0.61 0.52
CA THR A 128 0.38 0.86 -0.78
C THR A 128 -1.01 0.27 -0.87
N ALA A 129 -1.97 1.06 -1.39
CA ALA A 129 -3.31 0.62 -1.72
C ALA A 129 -3.58 0.89 -3.19
N THR A 130 -3.93 -0.14 -3.96
CA THR A 130 -4.23 0.00 -5.38
C THR A 130 -5.72 0.17 -5.57
N PHE A 131 -6.11 1.33 -6.10
CA PHE A 131 -7.44 1.60 -6.58
C PHE A 131 -7.70 0.87 -7.90
N ASP A 132 -8.93 0.37 -8.07
CA ASP A 132 -9.43 -0.14 -9.33
C ASP A 132 -10.87 0.36 -9.53
N ILE A 133 -11.13 1.05 -10.63
CA ILE A 133 -12.44 1.63 -10.95
C ILE A 133 -13.55 0.56 -11.05
N ARG A 134 -13.17 -0.70 -11.30
CA ARG A 134 -14.12 -1.85 -11.35
C ARG A 134 -14.77 -2.09 -9.99
N ASN A 135 -14.06 -1.82 -8.91
CA ASN A 135 -14.60 -1.90 -7.56
C ASN A 135 -15.63 -0.80 -7.26
N HIS A 136 -15.70 0.23 -8.11
CA HIS A 136 -16.57 1.40 -7.99
C HIS A 136 -17.61 1.47 -9.12
N GLN A 137 -18.10 0.30 -9.58
CA GLN A 137 -19.13 0.17 -10.62
C GLN A 137 -18.71 0.77 -11.99
N VAL A 138 -17.41 0.90 -12.23
CA VAL A 138 -16.84 1.51 -13.45
C VAL A 138 -17.37 2.93 -13.69
N LEU A 139 -17.59 3.71 -12.64
CA LEU A 139 -18.11 5.08 -12.76
C LEU A 139 -16.98 6.06 -13.09
N SER A 140 -17.17 6.87 -14.14
CA SER A 140 -16.30 8.02 -14.36
C SER A 140 -16.53 9.08 -13.29
N GLY A 141 -15.46 9.71 -12.80
CA GLY A 141 -15.56 10.75 -11.78
C GLY A 141 -14.23 11.12 -11.16
N THR A 142 -14.28 12.12 -10.28
CA THR A 142 -13.13 12.49 -9.43
C THR A 142 -13.21 11.70 -8.14
N TYR A 143 -12.24 10.83 -7.93
CA TYR A 143 -12.15 9.97 -6.75
C TYR A 143 -11.40 10.67 -5.64
N THR A 144 -12.09 10.86 -4.52
CA THR A 144 -11.53 11.40 -3.27
C THR A 144 -10.87 10.27 -2.50
N ASN A 145 -9.67 10.54 -1.98
CA ASN A 145 -8.90 9.60 -1.20
C ASN A 145 -8.72 10.13 0.23
N HIS A 146 -9.21 9.39 1.22
CA HIS A 146 -8.82 9.60 2.60
C HIS A 146 -7.90 8.48 3.07
N ILE A 147 -7.08 8.77 4.06
CA ILE A 147 -6.09 7.84 4.59
C ILE A 147 -6.29 7.75 6.10
N TYR A 148 -6.49 6.56 6.61
CA TYR A 148 -6.57 6.26 8.04
C TYR A 148 -5.31 5.50 8.44
N VAL A 149 -4.47 6.13 9.24
CA VAL A 149 -3.21 5.58 9.72
C VAL A 149 -3.38 5.17 11.16
N LYS A 150 -3.20 3.88 11.44
CA LYS A 150 -3.08 3.36 12.78
C LYS A 150 -1.60 3.21 13.12
N TYR A 151 -1.17 3.85 14.18
CA TYR A 151 0.20 3.81 14.66
C TYR A 151 0.42 2.68 15.67
N LYS A 152 1.68 2.30 15.88
CA LYS A 152 2.04 1.23 16.83
C LYS A 152 1.75 1.58 18.29
N ASP A 153 1.64 2.87 18.64
CA ASP A 153 1.21 3.35 19.95
C ASP A 153 -0.31 3.21 20.19
N GLY A 154 -1.04 2.68 19.20
CA GLY A 154 -2.48 2.49 19.25
C GLY A 154 -3.30 3.71 18.80
N SER A 155 -2.67 4.88 18.60
CA SER A 155 -3.36 6.08 18.09
C SER A 155 -3.78 5.89 16.63
N GLU A 156 -4.86 6.55 16.20
CA GLU A 156 -5.32 6.56 14.82
C GLU A 156 -5.59 8.00 14.38
N HIS A 157 -5.07 8.37 13.20
CA HIS A 157 -5.30 9.68 12.58
C HIS A 157 -5.78 9.51 11.15
N SER A 158 -6.66 10.43 10.71
CA SER A 158 -7.14 10.47 9.33
C SER A 158 -6.58 11.70 8.60
N TYR A 159 -6.27 11.49 7.33
CA TYR A 159 -5.71 12.49 6.45
C TYR A 159 -6.45 12.46 5.11
N ALA A 160 -6.36 13.55 4.35
CA ALA A 160 -6.76 13.59 2.95
C ALA A 160 -5.51 13.66 2.07
N THR A 161 -5.59 13.11 0.86
CA THR A 161 -4.57 13.25 -0.18
C THR A 161 -5.23 13.65 -1.50
N ASP A 162 -4.45 13.75 -2.56
CA ASP A 162 -4.91 14.21 -3.87
C ASP A 162 -6.05 13.33 -4.40
N SER A 163 -7.06 14.00 -4.97
CA SER A 163 -8.13 13.34 -5.69
C SER A 163 -7.69 13.03 -7.12
N VAL A 164 -8.22 11.94 -7.69
CA VAL A 164 -7.88 11.49 -9.04
C VAL A 164 -9.12 11.44 -9.92
N ALA A 165 -9.07 12.15 -11.05
CA ALA A 165 -10.10 12.02 -12.08
C ALA A 165 -9.85 10.73 -12.89
N MET A 166 -10.86 9.83 -12.92
CA MET A 166 -10.83 8.58 -13.70
C MET A 166 -11.99 8.57 -14.68
N SER A 167 -11.74 8.05 -15.89
CA SER A 167 -12.76 7.93 -16.91
C SER A 167 -12.90 6.47 -17.38
N ALA A 168 -14.10 5.93 -17.24
CA ALA A 168 -14.43 4.60 -17.74
C ALA A 168 -14.24 4.46 -19.26
N GLU A 169 -14.47 5.55 -20.02
CA GLU A 169 -14.31 5.57 -21.48
C GLU A 169 -12.85 5.41 -21.94
N LYS A 170 -11.90 5.65 -21.05
CA LYS A 170 -10.47 5.48 -21.36
C LYS A 170 -9.96 4.07 -21.13
N ILE A 171 -10.76 3.20 -20.50
CA ILE A 171 -10.37 1.80 -20.27
C ILE A 171 -10.34 1.09 -21.61
N LYS A 172 -9.19 0.53 -21.96
CA LYS A 172 -9.01 -0.21 -23.21
C LYS A 172 -9.38 -1.67 -23.03
N THR A 173 -10.30 -2.12 -23.88
CA THR A 173 -10.56 -3.55 -24.05
C THR A 173 -9.31 -4.26 -24.56
N LYS A 174 -8.96 -5.37 -23.94
CA LYS A 174 -7.83 -6.22 -24.34
C LYS A 174 -8.37 -7.50 -24.97
N VAL A 175 -7.74 -7.90 -26.04
CA VAL A 175 -8.07 -9.14 -26.75
C VAL A 175 -6.80 -9.99 -26.86
N SER A 176 -6.89 -11.24 -26.48
CA SER A 176 -5.83 -12.22 -26.64
C SER A 176 -6.33 -13.47 -27.36
N VAL A 177 -5.45 -14.12 -28.11
CA VAL A 177 -5.75 -15.35 -28.85
C VAL A 177 -4.79 -16.43 -28.40
N ALA A 178 -5.32 -17.58 -27.99
CA ALA A 178 -4.54 -18.75 -27.62
C ALA A 178 -4.85 -19.92 -28.56
N LYS A 179 -3.82 -20.55 -29.12
CA LYS A 179 -3.98 -21.80 -29.87
C LYS A 179 -4.13 -22.95 -28.89
N ARG A 180 -5.29 -23.62 -28.88
CA ARG A 180 -5.60 -24.74 -28.00
C ARG A 180 -5.30 -26.10 -28.66
N SER A 181 -5.43 -26.17 -29.97
CA SER A 181 -5.05 -27.35 -30.77
C SER A 181 -4.73 -26.95 -32.22
N THR A 182 -4.46 -27.90 -33.10
CA THR A 182 -4.23 -27.65 -34.53
C THR A 182 -5.40 -26.94 -35.21
N TYR A 183 -6.63 -27.16 -34.73
CA TYR A 183 -7.85 -26.65 -35.34
C TYR A 183 -8.69 -25.76 -34.42
N LEU A 184 -8.16 -25.41 -33.19
CA LEU A 184 -8.92 -24.66 -32.23
C LEU A 184 -8.11 -23.48 -31.70
N TYR A 185 -8.71 -22.31 -31.80
CA TYR A 185 -8.25 -21.08 -31.18
C TYR A 185 -9.28 -20.60 -30.16
N GLU A 186 -8.83 -20.10 -29.04
CA GLU A 186 -9.64 -19.46 -28.03
C GLU A 186 -9.30 -17.98 -27.98
N VAL A 187 -10.32 -17.14 -28.04
CA VAL A 187 -10.18 -15.68 -27.90
C VAL A 187 -10.68 -15.29 -26.52
N THR A 188 -9.87 -14.56 -25.77
CA THR A 188 -10.25 -14.00 -24.47
C THR A 188 -10.31 -12.49 -24.58
N VAL A 189 -11.41 -11.89 -24.14
CA VAL A 189 -11.63 -10.45 -24.10
C VAL A 189 -11.73 -10.02 -22.64
N THR A 190 -10.91 -9.04 -22.23
CA THR A 190 -10.94 -8.44 -20.90
C THR A 190 -11.16 -6.95 -20.98
N ASP A 191 -11.65 -6.36 -19.90
CA ASP A 191 -11.91 -4.92 -19.82
C ASP A 191 -12.92 -4.41 -20.86
N ALA A 192 -13.85 -5.27 -21.29
CA ALA A 192 -14.94 -4.85 -22.16
C ALA A 192 -15.94 -4.02 -21.35
N TYR A 193 -16.21 -2.79 -21.83
CA TYR A 193 -17.18 -1.88 -21.23
C TYR A 193 -18.50 -1.96 -22.00
N GLY A 194 -19.60 -2.23 -21.28
CA GLY A 194 -20.92 -2.29 -21.90
C GLY A 194 -21.88 -3.27 -21.20
N ASP A 195 -22.92 -3.66 -21.91
CA ASP A 195 -24.02 -4.52 -21.43
C ASP A 195 -23.67 -6.03 -21.32
N GLY A 196 -22.42 -6.35 -21.54
CA GLY A 196 -21.92 -7.72 -21.48
C GLY A 196 -22.13 -8.54 -22.75
N LYS A 197 -22.51 -7.92 -23.87
CA LYS A 197 -22.59 -8.58 -25.18
C LYS A 197 -21.32 -8.34 -25.97
N ILE A 198 -20.56 -9.41 -26.21
CA ILE A 198 -19.36 -9.38 -27.04
C ILE A 198 -19.60 -10.26 -28.24
N SER A 199 -19.45 -9.68 -29.42
CA SER A 199 -19.58 -10.40 -30.72
C SER A 199 -18.26 -10.33 -31.48
N LEU A 200 -17.83 -11.47 -31.98
CA LEU A 200 -16.55 -11.66 -32.67
C LEU A 200 -16.80 -12.17 -34.10
N PRO A 201 -16.98 -11.27 -35.10
CA PRO A 201 -16.97 -11.69 -36.48
C PRO A 201 -15.58 -12.17 -36.89
N THR A 202 -15.49 -13.36 -37.41
CA THR A 202 -14.23 -14.02 -37.78
C THR A 202 -14.34 -14.56 -39.20
N TRP A 203 -13.32 -14.35 -40.02
CA TRP A 203 -13.21 -14.83 -41.40
C TRP A 203 -11.76 -15.13 -41.74
N SER A 204 -11.54 -15.89 -42.83
CA SER A 204 -10.23 -16.05 -43.43
C SER A 204 -9.97 -14.96 -44.47
N GLU A 205 -8.71 -14.72 -44.79
CA GLU A 205 -8.37 -13.82 -45.92
C GLU A 205 -8.62 -14.44 -47.29
N VAL A 206 -8.92 -15.73 -47.33
CA VAL A 206 -9.17 -16.46 -48.59
C VAL A 206 -10.53 -16.06 -49.13
N ASN A 207 -10.57 -15.53 -50.34
CA ASN A 207 -11.80 -15.05 -51.04
C ASN A 207 -12.56 -13.92 -50.30
N GLY A 208 -11.88 -13.12 -49.48
CA GLY A 208 -12.50 -12.03 -48.72
C GLY A 208 -13.25 -12.51 -47.49
N GLN A 209 -14.48 -12.03 -47.29
CA GLN A 209 -15.30 -12.36 -46.10
C GLN A 209 -16.42 -13.38 -46.44
N ASP A 210 -16.21 -14.27 -47.39
CA ASP A 210 -17.22 -15.24 -47.82
C ASP A 210 -17.53 -16.31 -46.76
N ASP A 211 -16.57 -16.56 -45.83
CA ASP A 211 -16.67 -17.52 -44.73
C ASP A 211 -16.95 -16.87 -43.37
N ILE A 212 -17.38 -15.60 -43.31
CA ILE A 212 -17.60 -14.89 -42.07
C ILE A 212 -18.56 -15.61 -41.12
N GLN A 213 -18.11 -15.84 -39.91
CA GLN A 213 -18.92 -16.40 -38.82
C GLN A 213 -18.93 -15.42 -37.66
N TRP A 214 -20.10 -15.25 -37.02
CA TRP A 214 -20.30 -14.43 -35.84
C TRP A 214 -20.35 -15.29 -34.59
N TYR A 215 -19.38 -15.11 -33.73
CA TYR A 215 -19.35 -15.77 -32.43
C TYR A 215 -19.81 -14.80 -31.34
N THR A 216 -20.59 -15.31 -30.39
CA THR A 216 -20.95 -14.57 -29.17
C THR A 216 -20.11 -15.11 -28.03
N ALA A 217 -19.35 -14.24 -27.37
CA ALA A 217 -18.55 -14.63 -26.22
C ALA A 217 -19.41 -14.80 -24.98
N THR A 218 -19.06 -15.76 -24.16
CA THR A 218 -19.71 -16.02 -22.86
C THR A 218 -18.88 -15.42 -21.75
N LYS A 219 -19.55 -14.74 -20.82
CA LYS A 219 -18.88 -14.13 -19.67
C LYS A 219 -18.40 -15.20 -18.69
N ASN A 220 -17.12 -15.13 -18.34
CA ASN A 220 -16.49 -15.98 -17.33
C ASN A 220 -16.72 -15.45 -15.91
N PRO A 221 -16.54 -16.28 -14.85
CA PRO A 221 -16.70 -15.86 -13.46
C PRO A 221 -15.74 -14.74 -13.03
N ASP A 222 -14.57 -14.61 -13.69
CA ASP A 222 -13.57 -13.57 -13.44
C ASP A 222 -13.88 -12.23 -14.15
N GLY A 223 -14.98 -12.18 -14.92
CA GLY A 223 -15.42 -11.00 -15.66
C GLY A 223 -14.85 -10.87 -17.07
N SER A 224 -13.97 -11.75 -17.52
CA SER A 224 -13.54 -11.87 -18.93
C SER A 224 -14.61 -12.56 -19.80
N TYR A 225 -14.41 -12.53 -21.11
CA TYR A 225 -15.23 -13.21 -22.09
C TYR A 225 -14.38 -14.10 -22.97
#